data_5685982200272837d7c94bcf12d3182f
#
_entry.id   5685982200272837d7c94bcf12d3182f
#
_cell.length_a   1.000
_cell.length_b   1.000
_cell.length_c   1.000
_cell.angle_alpha   90.00
_cell.angle_beta   90.00
_cell.angle_gamma   90.00
#
_symmetry.space_group_name_H-M   'P 1'
#
loop_
_entity.id
_entity.type
_entity.pdbx_description
1 polymer ?
#
loop_
_entity_poly.entity_id
_entity_poly.type
_entity_poly.pdbx_seq_one_letter_code
_entity_poly.pdbx_strand_id
1 'polypeptide(L)'
;MFEELTDWARNADDRIRYYSGTAVYKKTITLDKLDKDEELVLRIPRLGAMAQVFINGKEVSTIWCSPWEADLTPYVQEGDNALELRVVNSLTNRMIGDASLPQEERYTYAYPEIVKAGDRLVPSGIIGEVLLVRR
;
A
#
# COMPACT_ATOMS: atom_id res chain seq x y z
N MET A 1 11.38 -10.48 1.13
CA MET A 1 10.21 -10.38 2.05
C MET A 1 10.50 -9.23 2.99
N PHE A 2 9.56 -8.34 3.21
CA PHE A 2 9.74 -7.22 4.14
C PHE A 2 9.24 -7.66 5.53
N GLU A 3 10.05 -7.47 6.55
CA GLU A 3 9.69 -7.77 7.96
C GLU A 3 8.94 -6.61 8.61
N GLU A 4 9.15 -5.38 8.11
CA GLU A 4 8.51 -4.17 8.60
C GLU A 4 7.87 -3.38 7.46
N LEU A 5 6.79 -2.66 7.79
CA LEU A 5 6.12 -1.73 6.86
C LEU A 5 6.90 -0.41 6.84
N THR A 6 7.60 -0.17 5.75
CA THR A 6 8.43 1.02 5.57
C THR A 6 8.07 1.75 4.29
N ASP A 7 8.41 3.03 4.25
CA ASP A 7 8.32 3.85 3.03
C ASP A 7 9.28 3.31 1.98
N TRP A 8 8.77 2.85 0.84
CA TRP A 8 9.59 2.34 -0.26
C TRP A 8 10.58 3.36 -0.79
N ALA A 9 10.21 4.65 -0.77
CA ALA A 9 11.04 5.75 -1.22
C ALA A 9 12.34 5.91 -0.40
N ARG A 10 12.41 5.30 0.78
CA ARG A 10 13.58 5.30 1.67
C ARG A 10 14.42 4.03 1.57
N ASN A 11 14.02 3.08 0.71
CA ASN A 11 14.77 1.84 0.56
C ASN A 11 16.13 2.09 -0.09
N ALA A 12 17.14 1.34 0.33
CA ALA A 12 18.50 1.43 -0.24
C ALA A 12 18.58 0.83 -1.65
N ASP A 13 17.70 -0.11 -1.99
CA ASP A 13 17.62 -0.71 -3.33
C ASP A 13 16.81 0.19 -4.26
N ASP A 14 17.46 0.67 -5.32
CA ASP A 14 16.85 1.55 -6.33
C ASP A 14 15.65 0.91 -7.03
N ARG A 15 15.63 -0.42 -7.16
CA ARG A 15 14.49 -1.15 -7.74
C ARG A 15 13.22 -1.05 -6.89
N ILE A 16 13.39 -0.82 -5.60
CA ILE A 16 12.29 -0.60 -4.65
C ILE A 16 12.03 0.89 -4.49
N ARG A 17 13.08 1.69 -4.30
CA ARG A 17 13.00 3.14 -4.07
C ARG A 17 12.24 3.87 -5.16
N TYR A 18 12.48 3.50 -6.42
CA TYR A 18 11.82 4.09 -7.59
C TYR A 18 10.67 3.23 -8.13
N TYR A 19 10.27 2.17 -7.42
CA TYR A 19 9.21 1.30 -7.89
C TYR A 19 7.89 2.04 -8.04
N SER A 20 7.25 1.82 -9.16
CA SER A 20 5.88 2.24 -9.44
C SER A 20 5.07 1.05 -9.93
N GLY A 21 3.96 0.80 -9.27
CA GLY A 21 3.12 -0.35 -9.56
C GLY A 21 2.41 -0.86 -8.31
N THR A 22 2.06 -2.14 -8.33
CA THR A 22 1.31 -2.79 -7.26
C THR A 22 2.21 -3.70 -6.43
N ALA A 23 2.21 -3.51 -5.12
CA ALA A 23 2.79 -4.46 -4.18
C ALA A 23 1.70 -5.15 -3.36
N VAL A 24 1.88 -6.42 -3.07
CA VAL A 24 0.92 -7.23 -2.35
C VAL A 24 1.45 -7.57 -0.97
N TYR A 25 0.73 -7.14 0.06
CA TYR A 25 0.98 -7.48 1.45
C TYR A 25 -0.01 -8.55 1.88
N LYS A 26 0.47 -9.63 2.49
CA LYS A 26 -0.35 -10.75 2.96
C LYS A 26 -0.06 -11.05 4.42
N LYS A 27 -1.11 -11.27 5.19
CA LYS A 27 -1.03 -11.69 6.57
C LYS A 27 -2.23 -12.54 6.95
N THR A 28 -2.00 -13.58 7.73
CA THR A 28 -3.07 -14.30 8.43
C THR A 28 -3.37 -13.58 9.73
N ILE A 29 -4.63 -13.27 9.97
CA ILE A 29 -5.13 -12.72 11.22
C ILE A 29 -6.08 -13.72 11.88
N THR A 30 -5.82 -14.04 13.14
CA THR A 30 -6.66 -14.95 13.91
C THR A 30 -7.59 -14.14 14.81
N LEU A 31 -8.87 -14.36 14.69
CA LEU A 31 -9.91 -13.60 15.41
C LEU A 31 -10.72 -14.52 16.31
N ASP A 32 -11.00 -14.02 17.51
CA ASP A 32 -12.09 -14.55 18.33
C ASP A 32 -13.44 -14.14 17.71
N LYS A 33 -14.49 -14.82 18.12
CA LYS A 33 -15.83 -14.49 17.68
C LYS A 33 -16.14 -13.01 17.96
N LEU A 34 -16.66 -12.33 16.94
CA LEU A 34 -17.21 -10.98 17.09
C LEU A 34 -18.61 -11.08 17.69
N ASP A 35 -18.90 -10.22 18.66
CA ASP A 35 -20.25 -10.03 19.18
C ASP A 35 -21.11 -9.33 18.14
N LYS A 36 -22.45 -9.44 18.30
CA LYS A 36 -23.40 -8.93 17.29
C LYS A 36 -23.31 -7.41 17.08
N ASP A 37 -22.85 -6.70 18.09
CA ASP A 37 -22.76 -5.23 18.08
C ASP A 37 -21.32 -4.74 17.91
N GLU A 38 -20.37 -5.65 17.66
CA GLU A 38 -18.96 -5.32 17.41
C GLU A 38 -18.68 -5.15 15.92
N GLU A 39 -17.90 -4.12 15.61
CA GLU A 39 -17.33 -3.86 14.30
C GLU A 39 -15.81 -4.11 14.32
N LEU A 40 -15.28 -4.68 13.26
CA LEU A 40 -13.85 -4.82 13.03
C LEU A 40 -13.41 -3.92 11.88
N VAL A 41 -12.61 -2.93 12.19
CA VAL A 41 -12.13 -1.95 11.22
C VAL A 41 -10.63 -2.06 11.01
N LEU A 42 -10.21 -2.19 9.77
CA LEU A 42 -8.81 -2.04 9.37
C LEU A 42 -8.49 -0.55 9.25
N ARG A 43 -7.45 -0.10 9.94
CA ARG A 43 -6.96 1.28 9.86
C ARG A 43 -5.53 1.31 9.36
N ILE A 44 -5.28 2.06 8.30
CA ILE A 44 -3.95 2.30 7.74
C ILE A 44 -3.54 3.72 8.14
N PRO A 45 -2.42 3.92 8.87
CA PRO A 45 -2.06 5.24 9.38
C PRO A 45 -1.66 6.20 8.26
N ARG A 46 -0.96 5.70 7.26
CA ARG A 46 -0.58 6.47 6.07
C ARG A 46 -0.38 5.56 4.87
N LEU A 47 -0.92 5.98 3.75
CA LEU A 47 -0.84 5.26 2.48
C LEU A 47 -0.24 6.16 1.41
N GLY A 48 0.71 5.63 0.62
CA GLY A 48 1.40 6.40 -0.42
C GLY A 48 0.52 6.78 -1.61
N ALA A 49 -0.51 5.99 -1.93
CA ALA A 49 -1.51 6.31 -2.93
C ALA A 49 -2.86 5.64 -2.64
N MET A 50 -3.02 4.36 -2.97
CA MET A 50 -4.25 3.63 -2.72
C MET A 50 -3.98 2.17 -2.36
N ALA A 51 -4.94 1.54 -1.69
CA ALA A 51 -4.92 0.12 -1.37
C ALA A 51 -6.28 -0.53 -1.62
N GLN A 52 -6.27 -1.68 -2.29
CA GLN A 52 -7.41 -2.58 -2.33
C GLN A 52 -7.27 -3.57 -1.18
N VAL A 53 -8.35 -3.75 -0.43
CA VAL A 53 -8.42 -4.63 0.75
C VAL A 53 -9.19 -5.89 0.40
N PHE A 54 -8.61 -7.05 0.69
CA PHE A 54 -9.24 -8.36 0.52
C PHE A 54 -9.20 -9.14 1.82
N ILE A 55 -10.29 -9.83 2.11
CA ILE A 55 -10.40 -10.80 3.21
C ILE A 55 -10.89 -12.13 2.63
N ASN A 56 -10.16 -13.20 2.90
CA ASN A 56 -10.49 -14.56 2.44
C ASN A 56 -10.76 -14.61 0.93
N GLY A 57 -9.99 -13.85 0.14
CA GLY A 57 -10.12 -13.75 -1.31
C GLY A 57 -11.25 -12.87 -1.83
N LYS A 58 -12.06 -12.27 -0.95
CA LYS A 58 -13.13 -11.33 -1.33
C LYS A 58 -12.68 -9.89 -1.19
N GLU A 59 -12.94 -9.09 -2.20
CA GLU A 59 -12.70 -7.63 -2.13
C GLU A 59 -13.67 -6.99 -1.12
N VAL A 60 -13.09 -6.25 -0.19
CA VAL A 60 -13.82 -5.50 0.85
C VAL A 60 -14.06 -4.06 0.39
N SER A 61 -12.97 -3.37 0.06
CA SER A 61 -13.02 -1.97 -0.37
C SER A 61 -11.72 -1.53 -1.03
N THR A 62 -11.76 -0.35 -1.65
CA THR A 62 -10.58 0.39 -2.11
C THR A 62 -10.43 1.66 -1.28
N ILE A 63 -9.28 1.80 -0.60
CA ILE A 63 -8.94 2.96 0.23
C ILE A 63 -8.04 3.88 -0.59
N TRP A 64 -8.47 5.11 -0.86
CA TRP A 64 -7.73 6.09 -1.65
C TRP A 64 -7.74 7.51 -1.06
N CYS A 65 -8.55 7.73 -0.02
CA CYS A 65 -8.64 8.99 0.70
C CYS A 65 -8.97 8.75 2.19
N SER A 66 -8.84 9.78 2.99
CA SER A 66 -9.23 9.75 4.41
C SER A 66 -10.76 9.60 4.59
N PRO A 67 -11.20 8.85 5.59
CA PRO A 67 -10.41 8.07 6.53
C PRO A 67 -9.78 6.84 5.87
N TRP A 68 -8.54 6.52 6.22
CA TRP A 68 -7.81 5.37 5.71
C TRP A 68 -8.27 4.08 6.41
N GLU A 69 -9.54 3.76 6.29
CA GLU A 69 -10.21 2.67 7.00
C GLU A 69 -11.02 1.78 6.07
N ALA A 70 -11.15 0.51 6.43
CA ALA A 70 -12.06 -0.44 5.79
C ALA A 70 -12.79 -1.26 6.85
N ASP A 71 -14.11 -1.38 6.72
CA ASP A 71 -14.94 -2.25 7.57
C ASP A 71 -14.78 -3.70 7.10
N LEU A 72 -14.19 -4.53 7.95
CA LEU A 72 -13.98 -5.95 7.69
C LEU A 72 -15.10 -6.82 8.23
N THR A 73 -15.99 -6.28 9.08
CA THR A 73 -17.00 -7.02 9.84
C THR A 73 -17.79 -8.04 9.00
N PRO A 74 -18.32 -7.67 7.81
CA PRO A 74 -19.11 -8.60 7.00
C PRO A 74 -18.29 -9.72 6.33
N TYR A 75 -16.96 -9.66 6.38
CA TYR A 75 -16.06 -10.51 5.59
C TYR A 75 -15.24 -11.47 6.43
N VAL A 76 -15.13 -11.21 7.74
CA VAL A 76 -14.32 -12.03 8.65
C VAL A 76 -15.14 -13.15 9.29
N GLN A 77 -14.42 -14.17 9.75
CA GLN A 77 -14.96 -15.29 10.50
C GLN A 77 -14.16 -15.52 11.78
N GLU A 78 -14.70 -16.27 12.70
CA GLU A 78 -13.94 -16.79 13.85
C GLU A 78 -12.81 -17.69 13.36
N GLY A 79 -11.64 -17.58 13.99
CA GLY A 79 -10.42 -18.28 13.58
C GLY A 79 -9.60 -17.50 12.56
N ASP A 80 -8.94 -18.22 11.67
CA ASP A 80 -7.99 -17.63 10.73
C ASP A 80 -8.66 -16.96 9.53
N ASN A 81 -8.21 -15.76 9.23
CA ASN A 81 -8.61 -14.97 8.07
C ASN A 81 -7.38 -14.54 7.28
N ALA A 82 -7.43 -14.70 5.97
CA ALA A 82 -6.39 -14.25 5.07
C ALA A 82 -6.63 -12.78 4.68
N LEU A 83 -5.82 -11.87 5.22
CA LEU A 83 -5.80 -10.47 4.84
C LEU A 83 -4.81 -10.27 3.69
N GLU A 84 -5.26 -9.61 2.62
CA GLU A 84 -4.42 -9.17 1.52
C GLU A 84 -4.67 -7.69 1.23
N LEU A 85 -3.58 -6.90 1.16
CA LEU A 85 -3.61 -5.50 0.75
C LEU A 85 -2.82 -5.35 -0.54
N ARG A 86 -3.47 -4.92 -1.61
CA ARG A 86 -2.82 -4.56 -2.88
C ARG A 86 -2.63 -3.06 -2.92
N VAL A 87 -1.38 -2.65 -2.72
CA VAL A 87 -1.02 -1.24 -2.61
C VAL A 87 -0.44 -0.76 -3.92
N VAL A 88 -1.03 0.28 -4.47
CA VAL A 88 -0.59 0.93 -5.71
C VAL A 88 -0.04 2.30 -5.36
N ASN A 89 1.14 2.64 -5.86
CA ASN A 89 1.70 3.98 -5.74
C ASN A 89 1.63 4.76 -7.06
N SER A 90 1.94 6.05 -6.99
CA SER A 90 1.99 6.90 -8.17
C SER A 90 3.22 6.60 -9.05
N LEU A 91 3.18 7.06 -10.31
CA LEU A 91 4.28 6.94 -11.26
C LEU A 91 5.46 7.89 -10.93
N THR A 92 5.27 8.85 -10.05
CA THR A 92 6.21 9.96 -9.80
C THR A 92 7.63 9.50 -9.46
N ASN A 93 7.78 8.56 -8.52
CA ASN A 93 9.11 8.09 -8.12
C ASN A 93 9.84 7.35 -9.26
N ARG A 94 9.10 6.63 -10.09
CA ARG A 94 9.70 5.98 -11.25
C ARG A 94 10.23 7.02 -12.25
N MET A 95 9.44 8.04 -12.51
CA MET A 95 9.84 9.13 -13.41
C MET A 95 11.07 9.90 -12.89
N ILE A 96 11.14 10.14 -11.57
CA ILE A 96 12.31 10.76 -10.95
C ILE A 96 13.56 9.86 -11.10
N GLY A 97 13.42 8.56 -10.86
CA GLY A 97 14.52 7.60 -11.08
C GLY A 97 14.98 7.57 -12.53
N ASP A 98 14.04 7.56 -13.47
CA ASP A 98 14.32 7.57 -14.91
C ASP A 98 15.02 8.86 -15.37
N ALA A 99 14.71 9.99 -14.74
CA ALA A 99 15.29 11.28 -15.11
C ALA A 99 16.84 11.32 -14.99
N SER A 100 17.43 10.44 -14.18
CA SER A 100 18.89 10.27 -14.06
C SER A 100 19.48 9.31 -15.07
N LEU A 101 18.66 8.61 -15.88
CA LEU A 101 19.08 7.63 -16.86
C LEU A 101 19.11 8.22 -18.27
N PRO A 102 19.97 7.68 -19.15
CA PRO A 102 19.88 7.93 -20.59
C PRO A 102 18.46 7.60 -21.09
N GLN A 103 18.00 8.30 -22.13
CA GLN A 103 16.62 8.17 -22.61
C GLN A 103 16.27 6.73 -23.04
N GLU A 104 17.22 6.01 -23.62
CA GLU A 104 17.07 4.62 -24.06
C GLU A 104 16.96 3.60 -22.91
N GLU A 105 17.34 3.98 -21.69
CA GLU A 105 17.28 3.13 -20.49
C GLU A 105 16.07 3.44 -19.59
N ARG A 106 15.27 4.46 -19.95
CA ARG A 106 14.11 4.87 -19.16
C ARG A 106 12.93 3.90 -19.33
N TYR A 107 12.23 3.65 -18.25
CA TYR A 107 10.99 2.86 -18.24
C TYR A 107 9.75 3.69 -18.55
N THR A 108 9.85 5.02 -18.37
CA THR A 108 8.73 5.95 -18.56
C THR A 108 9.06 7.00 -19.60
N TYR A 109 8.02 7.57 -20.20
CA TYR A 109 8.12 8.71 -21.09
C TYR A 109 7.16 9.80 -20.63
N ALA A 110 7.66 11.02 -20.49
CA ALA A 110 6.84 12.20 -20.20
C ALA A 110 7.30 13.38 -21.04
N TYR A 111 6.32 14.08 -21.63
CA TYR A 111 6.58 15.31 -22.33
C TYR A 111 5.41 16.31 -22.06
N PRO A 112 5.73 17.53 -21.60
CA PRO A 112 7.05 18.01 -21.19
C PRO A 112 7.59 17.23 -19.95
N GLU A 113 8.88 17.30 -19.70
CA GLU A 113 9.46 16.71 -18.49
C GLU A 113 8.92 17.44 -17.25
N ILE A 114 8.14 16.73 -16.43
CA ILE A 114 7.48 17.27 -15.25
C ILE A 114 8.24 17.01 -13.95
N VAL A 115 9.27 16.17 -14.02
CA VAL A 115 10.17 15.86 -12.90
C VAL A 115 11.61 15.92 -13.37
N LYS A 116 12.55 16.13 -12.42
CA LYS A 116 13.99 16.20 -12.67
C LYS A 116 14.73 15.15 -11.84
N ALA A 117 15.91 14.76 -12.31
CA ALA A 117 16.84 13.98 -11.51
C ALA A 117 17.14 14.68 -10.18
N GLY A 118 17.04 13.94 -9.08
CA GLY A 118 17.27 14.49 -7.75
C GLY A 118 16.06 15.19 -7.10
N ASP A 119 14.92 15.26 -7.79
CA ASP A 119 13.68 15.72 -7.16
C ASP A 119 13.33 14.84 -5.94
N ARG A 120 12.65 15.45 -4.98
CA ARG A 120 12.23 14.73 -3.78
C ARG A 120 11.22 13.66 -4.11
N LEU A 121 11.53 12.42 -3.68
CA LEU A 121 10.60 11.30 -3.82
C LEU A 121 9.34 11.50 -2.97
N VAL A 122 8.22 11.02 -3.49
CA VAL A 122 6.96 10.98 -2.73
C VAL A 122 6.91 9.71 -1.88
N PRO A 123 6.30 9.76 -0.67
CA PRO A 123 6.12 8.58 0.15
C PRO A 123 5.36 7.48 -0.59
N SER A 124 5.79 6.23 -0.44
CA SER A 124 5.25 5.08 -1.18
C SER A 124 5.00 3.89 -0.27
N GLY A 125 3.96 3.13 -0.60
CA GLY A 125 3.56 1.94 0.16
C GLY A 125 2.74 2.26 1.40
N ILE A 126 2.73 1.33 2.35
CA ILE A 126 2.13 1.50 3.67
C ILE A 126 3.20 2.01 4.63
N ILE A 127 2.91 3.11 5.30
CA ILE A 127 3.85 3.76 6.22
C ILE A 127 3.25 3.77 7.61
N GLY A 128 3.92 3.11 8.54
CA GLY A 128 3.48 2.93 9.91
C GLY A 128 2.72 1.64 10.15
N GLU A 129 2.19 1.46 11.34
CA GLU A 129 1.55 0.24 11.78
C GLU A 129 0.09 0.17 11.33
N VAL A 130 -0.28 -0.91 10.64
CA VAL A 130 -1.68 -1.20 10.29
C VAL A 130 -2.37 -1.79 11.52
N LEU A 131 -3.51 -1.22 11.89
CA LEU A 131 -4.25 -1.61 13.08
C LEU A 131 -5.57 -2.31 12.72
N LEU A 132 -5.93 -3.29 13.52
CA LEU A 132 -7.26 -3.86 13.58
C LEU A 132 -7.94 -3.29 14.83
N VAL A 133 -9.00 -2.54 14.63
CA VAL A 133 -9.73 -1.85 15.70
C VAL A 133 -11.09 -2.52 15.88
N ARG A 134 -11.36 -3.02 17.07
CA ARG A 134 -12.73 -3.42 17.49
C ARG A 134 -13.44 -2.21 18.08
N ARG A 135 -14.63 -2.01 17.64
CA ARG A 135 -15.51 -0.94 18.10
C ARG A 135 -16.78 -1.50 18.72
#